data_6e10c735da1f2a18c47fb06ef130c60b
#
_entry.id   6e10c735da1f2a18c47fb06ef130c60b
#
_cell.length_a   1.000
_cell.length_b   1.000
_cell.length_c   1.000
_cell.angle_alpha   90.00
_cell.angle_beta   90.00
_cell.angle_gamma   90.00
#
_symmetry.space_group_name_H-M   'P 1'
#
loop_
_entity.id
_entity.type
_entity.pdbx_description
1 polymer ?
#
loop_
_entity_poly.entity_id
_entity_poly.type
_entity_poly.pdbx_seq_one_letter_code
_entity_poly.pdbx_strand_id
1 'polypeptide(L)'
;MSARWIRAVAVTLAGVLAGCATPPATPSPSAASPAAAPTVVACAPQAAAPPEAAGPWWSDRVFYEVFVRSFADSDGDGIGDLRGLTGRLDYLNDGDPATTDDLGVTGIWLMPVAESPSYRGYDVTDYEAIERDYGTAEDFAAFLAAAHERGIAVIVDLVINHTSVEHPWFAASRDAEPDFADWYVWSDEHGGFGGPGGRQVWHAADDRYFYGYFWEGMPDLNLADDAVTAELERIAAFWIEEMGVDGFRLDAARHLIEDGEELENTPETRAWLVGFREAVRASRPDALVLGEVWDATSTSARYVDEGSLDLAFEFGLASAFVSAVRFGDPASLAAIQAEVTAAYPPGGYASFLTNHDQDRVFDQVGRDMAAARAAASLLLTSAGVPFIYYGEEIGMRGRKPDERIRTPLAWDASVPGAGFTTGEPWQDLADGLDEANIAAQTADPRSLLSHYRTLIRVRADSPALVGGDLRPVAVDAAKIYAIARTLGDETLVVVVNLGEEPVPGPALTLDGGALCGQLAAQVIVGGSPGGAIPAPTVTATGGFTAWQPVESLAPWQTLIVRLSH
;
A
#
# COMPACT_ATOMS: atom_id res chain seq x y z
N MET A 1 -48.87 12.75 -38.99
CA MET A 1 -48.41 13.59 -40.10
C MET A 1 -47.05 13.06 -40.48
N SER A 2 -47.03 12.16 -41.46
CA SER A 2 -46.66 12.26 -42.91
C SER A 2 -45.17 12.67 -43.05
N ALA A 3 -44.30 12.04 -43.84
CA ALA A 3 -44.40 11.10 -44.97
C ALA A 3 -42.96 10.53 -45.18
N ARG A 4 -42.79 9.30 -45.38
CA ARG A 4 -42.39 8.48 -46.54
C ARG A 4 -41.69 9.23 -47.71
N TRP A 5 -40.50 8.76 -48.11
CA TRP A 5 -40.06 8.61 -49.48
C TRP A 5 -39.22 7.36 -49.72
N ILE A 6 -39.76 6.45 -50.51
CA ILE A 6 -39.19 5.29 -51.17
C ILE A 6 -38.63 5.78 -52.51
N ARG A 7 -37.47 5.28 -52.95
CA ARG A 7 -37.20 5.16 -54.42
C ARG A 7 -36.48 3.86 -54.72
N ALA A 8 -37.03 3.23 -55.74
CA ALA A 8 -36.74 1.90 -56.24
C ALA A 8 -35.76 1.91 -57.42
N VAL A 9 -35.03 0.82 -57.53
CA VAL A 9 -34.79 -0.08 -58.71
C VAL A 9 -34.39 0.51 -60.06
N ALA A 10 -33.30 -0.05 -60.62
CA ALA A 10 -33.22 -0.40 -62.03
C ALA A 10 -32.34 -1.65 -62.22
N VAL A 11 -32.97 -2.68 -62.76
CA VAL A 11 -32.37 -3.91 -63.29
C VAL A 11 -32.11 -3.65 -64.80
N THR A 12 -30.92 -4.04 -65.27
CA THR A 12 -30.67 -4.17 -66.71
C THR A 12 -30.05 -5.54 -67.01
N LEU A 13 -30.79 -6.31 -67.78
CA LEU A 13 -30.38 -7.58 -68.39
C LEU A 13 -29.72 -7.28 -69.74
N ALA A 14 -28.63 -7.92 -70.07
CA ALA A 14 -28.13 -8.15 -71.42
C ALA A 14 -27.13 -9.31 -71.46
N GLY A 15 -27.44 -10.37 -72.06
CA GLY A 15 -27.06 -10.81 -73.41
C GLY A 15 -25.95 -11.85 -73.35
N VAL A 16 -26.33 -13.10 -73.57
CA VAL A 16 -25.47 -14.29 -73.73
C VAL A 16 -24.79 -14.23 -75.12
N LEU A 17 -23.44 -14.44 -75.14
CA LEU A 17 -22.70 -14.94 -76.30
C LEU A 17 -21.81 -16.10 -75.89
N ALA A 18 -22.09 -17.27 -76.45
CA ALA A 18 -21.31 -18.49 -76.29
C ALA A 18 -20.07 -18.42 -77.17
N GLY A 19 -18.93 -18.59 -76.54
CA GLY A 19 -17.62 -18.82 -77.20
C GLY A 19 -16.98 -20.07 -76.65
N CYS A 20 -16.75 -21.08 -77.48
CA CYS A 20 -15.98 -22.28 -77.15
C CYS A 20 -14.52 -21.92 -76.92
N ALA A 21 -14.02 -22.20 -75.70
CA ALA A 21 -12.60 -22.16 -75.40
C ALA A 21 -12.19 -23.44 -74.64
N THR A 22 -11.14 -24.06 -75.12
CA THR A 22 -10.44 -25.24 -74.58
C THR A 22 -10.06 -25.09 -73.12
N PRO A 23 -10.10 -26.15 -72.29
CA PRO A 23 -9.75 -26.05 -70.90
C PRO A 23 -8.24 -25.87 -70.71
N PRO A 24 -7.81 -24.97 -69.84
CA PRO A 24 -6.42 -24.87 -69.45
C PRO A 24 -6.01 -26.01 -68.51
N ALA A 25 -4.77 -26.47 -68.64
CA ALA A 25 -4.16 -27.50 -67.83
C ALA A 25 -4.13 -27.11 -66.35
N THR A 26 -4.53 -28.04 -65.49
CA THR A 26 -4.41 -27.94 -64.03
C THR A 26 -2.96 -27.73 -63.62
N PRO A 27 -2.65 -26.70 -62.84
CA PRO A 27 -1.31 -26.62 -62.24
C PRO A 27 -1.15 -27.67 -61.14
N SER A 28 -0.06 -28.40 -61.16
CA SER A 28 0.36 -29.27 -60.06
C SER A 28 0.43 -28.50 -58.71
N PRO A 29 0.07 -29.14 -57.59
CA PRO A 29 0.20 -28.49 -56.31
C PRO A 29 1.67 -28.16 -56.05
N SER A 30 1.97 -26.89 -55.94
CA SER A 30 3.27 -26.39 -55.46
C SER A 30 3.44 -26.90 -54.05
N ALA A 31 4.53 -27.59 -53.78
CA ALA A 31 4.89 -28.02 -52.44
C ALA A 31 4.93 -26.77 -51.53
N ALA A 32 4.12 -26.78 -50.47
CA ALA A 32 4.15 -25.77 -49.44
C ALA A 32 5.59 -25.74 -48.86
N SER A 33 6.23 -24.60 -48.92
CA SER A 33 7.49 -24.37 -48.17
C SER A 33 7.26 -24.72 -46.72
N PRO A 34 8.16 -25.45 -46.07
CA PRO A 34 8.04 -25.67 -44.63
C PRO A 34 7.98 -24.31 -43.93
N ALA A 35 7.01 -24.15 -43.05
CA ALA A 35 6.93 -22.97 -42.18
C ALA A 35 8.30 -22.79 -41.51
N ALA A 36 8.85 -21.59 -41.61
CA ALA A 36 10.11 -21.26 -40.95
C ALA A 36 9.94 -21.56 -39.45
N ALA A 37 10.88 -22.34 -38.89
CA ALA A 37 10.91 -22.54 -37.43
C ALA A 37 10.96 -21.19 -36.74
N PRO A 38 10.26 -21.01 -35.62
CA PRO A 38 10.28 -19.74 -34.88
C PRO A 38 11.74 -19.39 -34.56
N THR A 39 12.15 -18.20 -34.96
CA THR A 39 13.51 -17.69 -34.69
C THR A 39 13.59 -17.42 -33.19
N VAL A 40 14.32 -18.25 -32.45
CA VAL A 40 14.58 -18.01 -31.03
C VAL A 40 15.40 -16.73 -30.89
N VAL A 41 14.88 -15.74 -30.18
CA VAL A 41 15.61 -14.50 -29.87
C VAL A 41 16.77 -14.86 -28.94
N ALA A 42 18.02 -14.77 -29.43
CA ALA A 42 19.18 -15.08 -28.61
C ALA A 42 19.30 -14.06 -27.47
N CYS A 43 19.51 -14.55 -26.24
CA CYS A 43 19.87 -13.67 -25.14
C CYS A 43 21.20 -12.97 -25.45
N ALA A 44 21.23 -11.66 -25.34
CA ALA A 44 22.50 -10.95 -25.32
C ALA A 44 23.30 -11.45 -24.09
N PRO A 45 24.64 -11.65 -24.21
CA PRO A 45 25.43 -11.95 -23.04
C PRO A 45 25.24 -10.81 -22.03
N GLN A 46 24.52 -11.10 -20.96
CA GLN A 46 24.32 -10.14 -19.89
C GLN A 46 25.68 -10.02 -19.18
N ALA A 47 26.33 -8.87 -19.30
CA ALA A 47 27.40 -8.56 -18.40
C ALA A 47 26.77 -8.70 -16.99
N ALA A 48 27.39 -9.53 -16.12
CA ALA A 48 26.95 -9.59 -14.73
C ALA A 48 26.89 -8.15 -14.24
N ALA A 49 25.68 -7.63 -14.07
CA ALA A 49 25.52 -6.33 -13.44
C ALA A 49 26.27 -6.43 -12.11
N PRO A 50 27.11 -5.46 -11.75
CA PRO A 50 27.64 -5.42 -10.40
C PRO A 50 26.40 -5.56 -9.49
N PRO A 51 26.51 -6.24 -8.34
CA PRO A 51 25.41 -6.23 -7.40
C PRO A 51 25.09 -4.75 -7.19
N GLU A 52 23.99 -4.31 -7.83
CA GLU A 52 23.47 -2.97 -7.62
C GLU A 52 23.33 -2.85 -6.12
N ALA A 53 23.86 -1.76 -5.57
CA ALA A 53 23.78 -1.52 -4.14
C ALA A 53 22.33 -1.77 -3.75
N ALA A 54 22.12 -2.70 -2.82
CA ALA A 54 20.79 -2.98 -2.32
C ALA A 54 20.12 -1.63 -2.05
N GLY A 55 18.91 -1.42 -2.57
CA GLY A 55 18.16 -0.20 -2.32
C GLY A 55 18.11 0.09 -0.81
N PRO A 56 17.52 1.19 -0.38
CA PRO A 56 17.38 1.45 1.05
C PRO A 56 16.67 0.26 1.72
N TRP A 57 17.00 0.02 3.00
CA TRP A 57 16.60 -1.19 3.73
C TRP A 57 15.08 -1.44 3.74
N TRP A 58 14.28 -0.39 3.59
CA TRP A 58 12.82 -0.51 3.57
C TRP A 58 12.25 -1.00 2.23
N SER A 59 13.04 -1.00 1.17
CA SER A 59 12.54 -1.31 -0.18
C SER A 59 12.09 -2.77 -0.35
N ASP A 60 12.64 -3.70 0.43
CA ASP A 60 12.30 -5.12 0.43
C ASP A 60 11.31 -5.53 1.53
N ARG A 61 10.86 -4.56 2.35
CA ARG A 61 9.98 -4.81 3.49
C ARG A 61 8.52 -4.93 3.09
N VAL A 62 7.78 -5.62 3.94
CA VAL A 62 6.33 -5.56 4.05
C VAL A 62 6.02 -5.03 5.44
N PHE A 63 5.39 -3.86 5.51
CA PHE A 63 5.04 -3.23 6.77
C PHE A 63 3.66 -3.64 7.23
N TYR A 64 3.49 -3.71 8.55
CA TYR A 64 2.22 -3.97 9.21
C TYR A 64 1.90 -2.81 10.16
N GLU A 65 0.81 -2.10 9.90
CA GLU A 65 0.33 -0.99 10.71
C GLU A 65 -0.36 -1.54 11.96
N VAL A 66 0.11 -1.15 13.14
CA VAL A 66 -0.38 -1.61 14.44
C VAL A 66 -0.96 -0.45 15.23
N PHE A 67 -2.19 -0.61 15.70
CA PHE A 67 -2.74 0.17 16.79
C PHE A 67 -2.55 -0.60 18.09
N VAL A 68 -1.61 -0.21 18.93
CA VAL A 68 -1.22 -0.92 20.14
C VAL A 68 -2.42 -1.21 21.03
N ARG A 69 -3.28 -0.18 21.24
CA ARG A 69 -4.51 -0.26 22.03
C ARG A 69 -5.44 -1.40 21.63
N SER A 70 -5.39 -1.85 20.39
CA SER A 70 -6.29 -2.86 19.83
C SER A 70 -5.59 -4.15 19.40
N PHE A 71 -4.30 -4.32 19.67
CA PHE A 71 -3.57 -5.48 19.18
C PHE A 71 -3.61 -6.67 20.14
N ALA A 72 -3.13 -6.51 21.37
CA ALA A 72 -3.20 -7.53 22.42
C ALA A 72 -3.02 -6.88 23.80
N ASP A 73 -3.84 -7.28 24.76
CA ASP A 73 -3.81 -6.86 26.15
C ASP A 73 -3.17 -7.95 27.01
N SER A 74 -2.13 -7.59 27.75
CA SER A 74 -1.35 -8.54 28.58
C SER A 74 -1.80 -8.63 30.02
N ASP A 75 -2.47 -7.60 30.57
CA ASP A 75 -2.81 -7.51 31.98
C ASP A 75 -4.32 -7.62 32.30
N GLY A 76 -5.16 -7.57 31.26
CA GLY A 76 -6.60 -7.84 31.35
C GLY A 76 -7.43 -6.62 31.69
N ASP A 77 -6.91 -5.41 31.50
CA ASP A 77 -7.65 -4.17 31.73
C ASP A 77 -8.56 -3.78 30.55
N GLY A 78 -8.42 -4.47 29.42
CA GLY A 78 -9.20 -4.27 28.21
C GLY A 78 -8.52 -3.39 27.18
N ILE A 79 -7.32 -2.89 27.44
CA ILE A 79 -6.53 -2.03 26.56
C ILE A 79 -5.28 -2.79 26.12
N GLY A 80 -5.00 -2.79 24.83
CA GLY A 80 -3.78 -3.40 24.31
C GLY A 80 -2.54 -2.63 24.73
N ASP A 81 -1.46 -3.36 24.97
CA ASP A 81 -0.22 -2.84 25.52
C ASP A 81 1.04 -3.40 24.83
N LEU A 82 2.19 -2.81 25.10
CA LEU A 82 3.48 -3.19 24.50
C LEU A 82 3.93 -4.61 24.88
N ARG A 83 3.57 -5.08 26.06
CA ARG A 83 3.88 -6.46 26.48
C ARG A 83 3.02 -7.46 25.74
N GLY A 84 1.74 -7.14 25.56
CA GLY A 84 0.81 -7.91 24.73
C GLY A 84 1.27 -7.99 23.28
N LEU A 85 1.66 -6.85 22.69
CA LEU A 85 2.24 -6.80 21.36
C LEU A 85 3.52 -7.64 21.28
N THR A 86 4.44 -7.51 22.24
CA THR A 86 5.67 -8.31 22.30
C THR A 86 5.38 -9.80 22.37
N GLY A 87 4.37 -10.20 23.15
CA GLY A 87 3.96 -11.59 23.30
C GLY A 87 3.31 -12.20 22.04
N ARG A 88 3.01 -11.37 21.04
CA ARG A 88 2.39 -11.77 19.77
C ARG A 88 3.27 -11.56 18.54
N LEU A 89 4.54 -11.17 18.71
CA LEU A 89 5.46 -10.94 17.59
C LEU A 89 5.65 -12.17 16.71
N ASP A 90 5.63 -13.39 17.28
CA ASP A 90 5.75 -14.64 16.52
C ASP A 90 4.60 -14.84 15.51
N TYR A 91 3.45 -14.20 15.69
CA TYR A 91 2.40 -14.17 14.68
C TYR A 91 2.79 -13.32 13.47
N LEU A 92 3.46 -12.20 13.71
CA LEU A 92 3.91 -11.28 12.67
C LEU A 92 5.13 -11.83 11.93
N ASN A 93 6.13 -12.28 12.68
CA ASN A 93 7.33 -12.93 12.19
C ASN A 93 8.05 -13.60 13.37
N ASP A 94 8.34 -14.90 13.27
CA ASP A 94 9.01 -15.65 14.32
C ASP A 94 10.56 -15.63 14.20
N GLY A 95 11.07 -14.99 13.15
CA GLY A 95 12.51 -14.87 12.88
C GLY A 95 13.14 -16.11 12.23
N ASP A 96 12.37 -17.18 11.99
CA ASP A 96 12.85 -18.40 11.32
C ASP A 96 12.31 -18.46 9.87
N PRO A 97 13.13 -18.23 8.84
CA PRO A 97 12.67 -18.28 7.45
C PRO A 97 12.23 -19.68 6.99
N ALA A 98 12.46 -20.72 7.80
CA ALA A 98 12.03 -22.08 7.47
C ALA A 98 10.58 -22.37 7.89
N THR A 99 9.98 -21.57 8.76
CA THR A 99 8.59 -21.70 9.15
C THR A 99 7.65 -21.01 8.16
N THR A 100 6.36 -21.29 8.25
CA THR A 100 5.35 -20.73 7.33
C THR A 100 4.03 -20.39 8.01
N ASP A 101 4.01 -20.40 9.33
CA ASP A 101 2.83 -20.19 10.17
C ASP A 101 2.73 -18.80 10.80
N ASP A 102 3.77 -17.99 10.68
CA ASP A 102 3.75 -16.57 10.87
C ASP A 102 3.20 -15.80 9.64
N LEU A 103 2.98 -14.49 9.75
CA LEU A 103 2.55 -13.65 8.64
C LEU A 103 3.71 -13.36 7.66
N GLY A 104 4.93 -13.24 8.17
CA GLY A 104 6.16 -13.00 7.40
C GLY A 104 6.43 -11.52 7.12
N VAL A 105 5.81 -10.58 7.86
CA VAL A 105 6.10 -9.15 7.74
C VAL A 105 7.46 -8.81 8.35
N THR A 106 8.10 -7.81 7.79
CA THR A 106 9.48 -7.43 8.15
C THR A 106 9.60 -5.95 8.55
N GLY A 107 8.48 -5.26 8.64
CA GLY A 107 8.38 -3.92 9.19
C GLY A 107 7.10 -3.76 10.00
N ILE A 108 7.14 -2.94 11.04
CA ILE A 108 5.99 -2.50 11.81
C ILE A 108 5.94 -0.98 11.76
N TRP A 109 4.75 -0.44 11.51
CA TRP A 109 4.42 0.94 11.77
C TRP A 109 3.50 0.97 12.99
N LEU A 110 3.97 1.55 14.10
CA LEU A 110 3.14 1.83 15.26
C LEU A 110 2.41 3.16 15.07
N MET A 111 1.07 3.15 15.13
CA MET A 111 0.30 4.37 15.36
C MET A 111 0.81 5.06 16.63
N PRO A 112 0.46 6.35 16.90
CA PRO A 112 1.11 7.12 17.96
C PRO A 112 1.20 6.38 19.30
N VAL A 113 2.38 6.39 19.89
CA VAL A 113 2.69 5.75 21.17
C VAL A 113 3.15 6.75 22.24
N ALA A 114 3.23 8.03 21.89
CA ALA A 114 3.52 9.10 22.82
C ALA A 114 2.31 9.40 23.72
N GLU A 115 2.56 9.96 24.91
CA GLU A 115 1.52 10.30 25.90
C GLU A 115 0.49 11.26 25.29
N SER A 116 -0.81 10.91 25.41
CA SER A 116 -1.93 11.62 24.81
C SER A 116 -3.19 11.49 25.66
N PRO A 117 -4.03 12.53 25.77
CA PRO A 117 -5.29 12.45 26.53
C PRO A 117 -6.37 11.66 25.81
N SER A 118 -6.26 11.46 24.49
CA SER A 118 -7.25 10.69 23.73
C SER A 118 -6.75 9.33 23.33
N TYR A 119 -7.66 8.38 23.21
CA TYR A 119 -7.34 7.02 22.73
C TYR A 119 -6.69 7.00 21.34
N ARG A 120 -6.81 8.09 20.57
CA ARG A 120 -6.27 8.19 19.20
C ARG A 120 -4.77 8.38 19.16
N GLY A 121 -4.19 9.06 20.17
CA GLY A 121 -2.77 9.32 20.27
C GLY A 121 -2.25 10.52 19.47
N TYR A 122 -3.09 11.18 18.66
CA TYR A 122 -2.65 12.28 17.79
C TYR A 122 -2.62 13.65 18.49
N ASP A 123 -3.23 13.79 19.65
CA ASP A 123 -3.20 14.98 20.50
C ASP A 123 -2.14 14.83 21.62
N VAL A 124 -0.86 14.87 21.22
CA VAL A 124 0.30 14.60 22.09
C VAL A 124 0.40 15.64 23.21
N THR A 125 0.70 15.17 24.43
CA THR A 125 1.02 16.00 25.60
C THR A 125 2.45 15.87 26.10
N ASP A 126 3.15 14.79 25.73
CA ASP A 126 4.57 14.58 25.99
C ASP A 126 5.14 13.65 24.92
N TYR A 127 6.04 14.18 24.10
CA TYR A 127 6.65 13.45 22.98
C TYR A 127 7.67 12.39 23.41
N GLU A 128 8.19 12.46 24.63
CA GLU A 128 9.25 11.57 25.11
C GLU A 128 8.73 10.56 26.13
N ALA A 129 7.47 10.67 26.53
CA ALA A 129 6.80 9.69 27.38
C ALA A 129 6.02 8.68 26.53
N ILE A 130 6.09 7.40 26.90
CA ILE A 130 5.19 6.38 26.33
C ILE A 130 3.79 6.56 26.93
N GLU A 131 2.76 6.42 26.10
CA GLU A 131 1.37 6.42 26.55
C GLU A 131 1.19 5.44 27.71
N ARG A 132 0.69 5.97 28.82
CA ARG A 132 0.59 5.21 30.09
C ARG A 132 -0.22 3.93 30.00
N ASP A 133 -1.23 3.91 29.12
CA ASP A 133 -2.04 2.73 28.86
C ASP A 133 -1.25 1.65 28.11
N TYR A 134 -0.13 2.00 27.45
CA TYR A 134 0.67 1.06 26.67
C TYR A 134 1.86 0.49 27.45
N GLY A 135 2.23 1.08 28.57
CA GLY A 135 3.32 0.62 29.42
C GLY A 135 4.41 1.67 29.65
N THR A 136 5.65 1.23 29.72
CA THR A 136 6.80 2.06 30.07
C THR A 136 7.84 2.14 28.94
N ALA A 137 8.81 3.04 29.06
CA ALA A 137 9.96 3.09 28.14
C ALA A 137 10.76 1.77 28.13
N GLU A 138 10.81 1.06 29.26
CA GLU A 138 11.44 -0.26 29.33
C GLU A 138 10.65 -1.32 28.58
N ASP A 139 9.31 -1.25 28.60
CA ASP A 139 8.44 -2.14 27.81
C ASP A 139 8.60 -1.88 26.31
N PHE A 140 8.72 -0.60 25.91
CA PHE A 140 9.00 -0.23 24.52
C PHE A 140 10.39 -0.73 24.08
N ALA A 141 11.42 -0.54 24.89
CA ALA A 141 12.76 -1.03 24.58
C ALA A 141 12.80 -2.57 24.47
N ALA A 142 12.05 -3.29 25.32
CA ALA A 142 11.93 -4.74 25.25
C ALA A 142 11.20 -5.20 23.97
N PHE A 143 10.11 -4.51 23.61
CA PHE A 143 9.41 -4.74 22.36
C PHE A 143 10.33 -4.53 21.15
N LEU A 144 11.03 -3.41 21.09
CA LEU A 144 11.92 -3.07 19.98
C LEU A 144 13.04 -4.09 19.82
N ALA A 145 13.69 -4.47 20.93
CA ALA A 145 14.73 -5.51 20.93
C ALA A 145 14.19 -6.85 20.40
N ALA A 146 12.99 -7.26 20.83
CA ALA A 146 12.34 -8.50 20.36
C ALA A 146 11.94 -8.45 18.89
N ALA A 147 11.51 -7.28 18.38
CA ALA A 147 11.21 -7.05 16.98
C ALA A 147 12.48 -7.14 16.11
N HIS A 148 13.54 -6.44 16.52
CA HIS A 148 14.83 -6.46 15.82
C HIS A 148 15.47 -7.86 15.80
N GLU A 149 15.36 -8.63 16.90
CA GLU A 149 15.84 -10.02 16.95
C GLU A 149 15.17 -10.91 15.89
N ARG A 150 13.94 -10.58 15.50
CA ARG A 150 13.17 -11.25 14.44
C ARG A 150 13.38 -10.65 13.04
N GLY A 151 14.25 -9.65 12.92
CA GLY A 151 14.48 -8.93 11.66
C GLY A 151 13.35 -7.98 11.26
N ILE A 152 12.48 -7.62 12.20
CA ILE A 152 11.39 -6.65 12.01
C ILE A 152 11.92 -5.25 12.33
N ALA A 153 11.90 -4.35 11.34
CA ALA A 153 12.16 -2.93 11.57
C ALA A 153 10.91 -2.24 12.15
N VAL A 154 11.09 -1.22 12.97
CA VAL A 154 9.99 -0.51 13.62
C VAL A 154 10.08 0.98 13.34
N ILE A 155 9.02 1.54 12.74
CA ILE A 155 8.82 2.99 12.64
C ILE A 155 7.65 3.40 13.52
N VAL A 156 7.73 4.61 14.06
CA VAL A 156 6.66 5.18 14.89
C VAL A 156 5.99 6.36 14.19
N ASP A 157 4.74 6.59 14.53
CA ASP A 157 4.02 7.78 14.10
C ASP A 157 4.53 9.00 14.89
N LEU A 158 5.00 10.02 14.20
CA LEU A 158 5.47 11.27 14.79
C LEU A 158 4.58 12.43 14.35
N VAL A 159 3.82 12.96 15.31
CA VAL A 159 2.86 14.05 15.09
C VAL A 159 3.59 15.38 15.25
N ILE A 160 4.00 15.98 14.15
CA ILE A 160 4.81 17.21 14.15
C ILE A 160 4.04 18.47 13.79
N ASN A 161 2.79 18.32 13.29
CA ASN A 161 1.98 19.46 12.88
C ASN A 161 1.35 20.20 14.06
N HIS A 162 0.91 19.48 15.08
CA HIS A 162 0.11 20.01 16.19
C HIS A 162 0.38 19.25 17.49
N THR A 163 -0.10 19.80 18.59
CA THR A 163 -0.12 19.11 19.90
C THR A 163 -1.54 19.09 20.46
N SER A 164 -1.73 18.50 21.64
CA SER A 164 -2.93 18.74 22.43
C SER A 164 -2.99 20.17 22.98
N VAL A 165 -4.19 20.73 23.16
CA VAL A 165 -4.38 21.93 23.98
C VAL A 165 -3.95 21.74 25.44
N GLU A 166 -3.79 20.48 25.88
CA GLU A 166 -3.30 20.12 27.21
C GLU A 166 -1.76 20.08 27.28
N HIS A 167 -1.09 20.22 26.16
CA HIS A 167 0.38 20.23 26.11
C HIS A 167 0.95 21.41 26.92
N PRO A 168 1.99 21.20 27.74
CA PRO A 168 2.61 22.29 28.51
C PRO A 168 3.07 23.48 27.64
N TRP A 169 3.54 23.22 26.42
CA TRP A 169 3.94 24.27 25.48
C TRP A 169 2.78 25.17 25.08
N PHE A 170 1.59 24.59 24.84
CA PHE A 170 0.41 25.38 24.48
C PHE A 170 -0.04 26.25 25.65
N ALA A 171 -0.02 25.73 26.88
CA ALA A 171 -0.33 26.50 28.07
C ALA A 171 0.63 27.68 28.25
N ALA A 172 1.94 27.45 28.11
CA ALA A 172 2.96 28.49 28.19
C ALA A 172 2.85 29.54 27.08
N SER A 173 2.57 29.12 25.85
CA SER A 173 2.36 29.98 24.69
C SER A 173 1.09 30.84 24.84
N ARG A 174 -0.01 30.25 25.32
CA ARG A 174 -1.24 30.96 25.62
C ARG A 174 -1.01 32.03 26.67
N ASP A 175 -0.26 31.75 27.72
CA ASP A 175 0.07 32.64 28.81
C ASP A 175 1.19 33.66 28.41
N ALA A 176 1.64 33.61 27.14
CA ALA A 176 2.67 34.46 26.55
C ALA A 176 4.00 34.43 27.32
N GLU A 177 4.40 33.25 27.80
CA GLU A 177 5.72 33.04 28.38
C GLU A 177 6.80 33.32 27.32
N PRO A 178 7.84 34.09 27.62
CA PRO A 178 8.78 34.62 26.61
C PRO A 178 9.41 33.54 25.70
N ASP A 179 9.70 32.35 26.25
CA ASP A 179 10.37 31.26 25.52
C ASP A 179 9.39 30.44 24.67
N PHE A 180 8.06 30.60 24.85
CA PHE A 180 7.03 29.83 24.19
C PHE A 180 5.99 30.69 23.44
N ALA A 181 6.06 32.00 23.52
CA ALA A 181 5.03 32.92 23.04
C ALA A 181 4.67 32.70 21.57
N ASP A 182 5.65 32.34 20.74
CA ASP A 182 5.52 32.18 19.28
C ASP A 182 5.54 30.72 18.83
N TRP A 183 5.43 29.74 19.76
CA TRP A 183 5.48 28.30 19.44
C TRP A 183 4.25 27.80 18.71
N TYR A 184 3.13 28.53 18.76
CA TYR A 184 1.90 28.23 18.05
C TYR A 184 1.51 29.39 17.16
N VAL A 185 0.63 29.12 16.20
CA VAL A 185 0.18 30.16 15.25
C VAL A 185 -0.96 30.95 15.88
N TRP A 186 -0.69 32.23 16.27
CA TRP A 186 -1.64 33.09 16.93
C TRP A 186 -2.07 34.27 16.04
N SER A 187 -3.30 34.80 16.30
CA SER A 187 -3.82 36.02 15.70
C SER A 187 -4.65 36.79 16.71
N ASP A 188 -4.52 38.14 16.69
CA ASP A 188 -5.36 39.05 17.49
C ASP A 188 -6.77 39.17 16.92
N GLU A 189 -6.98 38.85 15.66
CA GLU A 189 -8.27 38.87 14.98
C GLU A 189 -8.58 37.48 14.44
N HIS A 190 -9.89 37.12 14.39
CA HIS A 190 -10.30 35.93 13.68
C HIS A 190 -9.80 35.98 12.24
N GLY A 191 -9.04 34.99 11.80
CA GLY A 191 -8.28 35.01 10.53
C GLY A 191 -9.11 35.16 9.25
N GLY A 192 -10.44 35.27 9.37
CA GLY A 192 -11.34 35.63 8.27
C GLY A 192 -11.59 34.55 7.23
N PHE A 193 -10.90 33.40 7.29
CA PHE A 193 -11.07 32.26 6.40
C PHE A 193 -11.32 30.98 7.19
N GLY A 194 -11.88 29.99 6.51
CA GLY A 194 -12.08 28.63 7.03
C GLY A 194 -11.35 27.61 6.18
N GLY A 195 -11.11 26.44 6.74
CA GLY A 195 -10.54 25.31 6.03
C GLY A 195 -11.51 24.68 5.02
N PRO A 196 -11.08 23.63 4.32
CA PRO A 196 -11.87 22.93 3.31
C PRO A 196 -13.24 22.51 3.83
N GLY A 197 -14.28 22.72 3.01
CA GLY A 197 -15.65 22.42 3.39
C GLY A 197 -16.27 23.35 4.43
N GLY A 198 -15.65 24.51 4.72
CA GLY A 198 -16.12 25.49 5.72
C GLY A 198 -15.75 25.10 7.16
N ARG A 199 -14.74 24.24 7.35
CA ARG A 199 -14.20 23.90 8.66
C ARG A 199 -13.65 25.15 9.34
N GLN A 200 -13.92 25.29 10.64
CA GLN A 200 -13.27 26.31 11.45
C GLN A 200 -11.82 25.91 11.71
N VAL A 201 -10.89 26.81 11.45
CA VAL A 201 -9.45 26.60 11.69
C VAL A 201 -8.85 27.65 12.64
N TRP A 202 -9.62 28.70 12.99
CA TRP A 202 -9.26 29.69 13.99
C TRP A 202 -10.15 29.54 15.20
N HIS A 203 -9.56 29.27 16.36
CA HIS A 203 -10.24 28.95 17.60
C HIS A 203 -9.95 30.00 18.66
N ALA A 204 -10.99 30.47 19.38
CA ALA A 204 -10.84 31.50 20.38
C ALA A 204 -10.13 30.96 21.64
N ALA A 205 -9.14 31.71 22.12
CA ALA A 205 -8.50 31.50 23.42
C ALA A 205 -8.30 32.88 24.07
N ASP A 206 -9.06 33.15 25.10
CA ASP A 206 -9.13 34.43 25.80
C ASP A 206 -9.44 35.60 24.84
N ASP A 207 -8.49 36.49 24.61
CA ASP A 207 -8.60 37.67 23.74
C ASP A 207 -7.91 37.53 22.38
N ARG A 208 -7.38 36.35 22.09
CA ARG A 208 -6.72 35.98 20.83
C ARG A 208 -7.37 34.76 20.19
N TYR A 209 -6.87 34.42 19.01
CA TYR A 209 -7.20 33.20 18.30
C TYR A 209 -5.94 32.41 18.02
N PHE A 210 -6.03 31.07 18.14
CA PHE A 210 -4.99 30.17 17.66
C PHE A 210 -5.46 29.41 16.42
N TYR A 211 -4.53 29.04 15.59
CA TYR A 211 -4.76 28.20 14.44
C TYR A 211 -4.76 26.72 14.86
N GLY A 212 -5.71 25.94 14.37
CA GLY A 212 -5.82 24.51 14.58
C GLY A 212 -6.56 23.90 13.40
N TYR A 213 -5.81 23.35 12.45
CA TYR A 213 -6.34 22.85 11.20
C TYR A 213 -7.40 21.75 11.41
N PHE A 214 -7.14 20.82 12.32
CA PHE A 214 -8.01 19.64 12.52
C PHE A 214 -9.22 19.95 13.39
N TRP A 215 -9.01 20.55 14.56
CA TRP A 215 -10.09 20.97 15.47
C TRP A 215 -9.51 21.78 16.66
N GLU A 216 -10.40 22.35 17.47
CA GLU A 216 -10.03 23.21 18.61
C GLU A 216 -9.16 22.54 19.69
N GLY A 217 -9.08 21.22 19.73
CA GLY A 217 -8.26 20.46 20.68
C GLY A 217 -6.83 20.18 20.19
N MET A 218 -6.52 20.55 18.94
CA MET A 218 -5.22 20.30 18.29
C MET A 218 -4.69 21.60 17.69
N PRO A 219 -4.05 22.47 18.50
CA PRO A 219 -3.40 23.70 18.01
C PRO A 219 -2.16 23.36 17.19
N ASP A 220 -2.03 24.01 16.03
CA ASP A 220 -0.90 23.82 15.13
C ASP A 220 0.35 24.53 15.66
N LEU A 221 1.47 23.82 15.61
CA LEU A 221 2.80 24.35 15.95
C LEU A 221 3.26 25.37 14.90
N ASN A 222 3.94 26.42 15.33
CA ASN A 222 4.57 27.38 14.44
C ASN A 222 5.93 26.88 13.93
N LEU A 223 5.92 26.05 12.90
CA LEU A 223 7.15 25.48 12.33
C LEU A 223 8.04 26.50 11.59
N ALA A 224 7.59 27.75 11.45
CA ALA A 224 8.43 28.85 11.01
C ALA A 224 9.31 29.40 12.14
N ASP A 225 9.10 28.98 13.40
CA ASP A 225 9.95 29.33 14.54
C ASP A 225 11.11 28.34 14.64
N ASP A 226 12.34 28.86 14.66
CA ASP A 226 13.56 28.05 14.75
C ASP A 226 13.64 27.22 16.05
N ALA A 227 13.05 27.70 17.17
CA ALA A 227 13.07 26.99 18.44
C ALA A 227 12.12 25.78 18.42
N VAL A 228 10.94 25.90 17.79
CA VAL A 228 10.02 24.78 17.57
C VAL A 228 10.67 23.72 16.68
N THR A 229 11.28 24.15 15.58
CA THR A 229 12.00 23.25 14.68
C THR A 229 13.11 22.50 15.41
N ALA A 230 13.96 23.23 16.15
CA ALA A 230 15.06 22.62 16.91
C ALA A 230 14.58 21.61 17.98
N GLU A 231 13.42 21.88 18.60
CA GLU A 231 12.84 20.97 19.58
C GLU A 231 12.27 19.70 18.93
N LEU A 232 11.61 19.81 17.78
CA LEU A 232 11.14 18.64 17.04
C LEU A 232 12.29 17.79 16.49
N GLU A 233 13.37 18.42 16.04
CA GLU A 233 14.60 17.71 15.65
C GLU A 233 15.24 16.98 16.84
N ARG A 234 15.25 17.59 18.03
CA ARG A 234 15.72 16.96 19.26
C ARG A 234 14.85 15.74 19.66
N ILE A 235 13.53 15.88 19.53
CA ILE A 235 12.58 14.78 19.77
C ILE A 235 12.83 13.63 18.80
N ALA A 236 13.01 13.94 17.51
CA ALA A 236 13.33 12.92 16.53
C ALA A 236 14.66 12.22 16.85
N ALA A 237 15.69 12.96 17.27
CA ALA A 237 16.95 12.38 17.72
C ALA A 237 16.76 11.48 18.94
N PHE A 238 15.95 11.86 19.93
CA PHE A 238 15.62 11.02 21.09
C PHE A 238 15.01 9.67 20.66
N TRP A 239 14.02 9.67 19.76
CA TRP A 239 13.41 8.43 19.30
C TRP A 239 14.37 7.54 18.51
N ILE A 240 15.28 8.13 17.73
CA ILE A 240 16.29 7.39 16.96
C ILE A 240 17.43 6.88 17.86
N GLU A 241 18.01 7.75 18.70
CA GLU A 241 19.28 7.46 19.40
C GLU A 241 19.06 6.78 20.75
N GLU A 242 18.01 7.18 21.49
CA GLU A 242 17.75 6.64 22.83
C GLU A 242 16.71 5.52 22.77
N MET A 243 15.62 5.72 22.04
CA MET A 243 14.58 4.69 21.92
C MET A 243 14.92 3.64 20.87
N GLY A 244 15.68 3.98 19.81
CA GLY A 244 16.25 3.03 18.85
C GLY A 244 15.34 2.67 17.67
N VAL A 245 14.31 3.48 17.34
CA VAL A 245 13.41 3.24 16.21
C VAL A 245 14.14 3.38 14.86
N ASP A 246 13.62 2.74 13.81
CA ASP A 246 14.22 2.71 12.47
C ASP A 246 13.77 3.87 11.58
N GLY A 247 12.86 4.69 12.06
CA GLY A 247 12.35 5.85 11.33
C GLY A 247 10.97 6.27 11.79
N PHE A 248 10.34 7.11 10.98
CA PHE A 248 9.07 7.77 11.30
C PHE A 248 8.06 7.68 10.16
N ARG A 249 6.79 7.58 10.53
CA ARG A 249 5.68 8.06 9.72
C ARG A 249 5.32 9.46 10.23
N LEU A 250 5.36 10.45 9.35
CA LEU A 250 4.97 11.82 9.69
C LEU A 250 3.48 12.02 9.40
N ASP A 251 2.74 12.32 10.47
CA ASP A 251 1.33 12.69 10.39
C ASP A 251 1.15 14.04 9.67
N ALA A 252 0.07 14.16 8.90
CA ALA A 252 -0.36 15.43 8.30
C ALA A 252 0.74 16.21 7.56
N ALA A 253 1.72 15.52 6.95
CA ALA A 253 2.95 16.10 6.40
C ALA A 253 2.75 17.21 5.36
N ARG A 254 1.55 17.37 4.81
CA ARG A 254 1.21 18.43 3.84
C ARG A 254 0.72 19.72 4.47
N HIS A 255 0.47 19.76 5.80
CA HIS A 255 -0.19 20.87 6.51
C HIS A 255 0.75 21.68 7.43
N LEU A 256 2.05 21.47 7.33
CA LEU A 256 3.03 21.91 8.34
C LEU A 256 3.26 23.42 8.40
N ILE A 257 3.20 24.12 7.28
CA ILE A 257 3.37 25.59 7.21
C ILE A 257 2.41 26.13 6.17
N GLU A 258 1.49 26.98 6.60
CA GLU A 258 0.52 27.66 5.74
C GLU A 258 1.10 28.95 5.16
N ASP A 259 0.61 29.40 3.99
CA ASP A 259 0.83 30.73 3.44
C ASP A 259 -0.52 31.42 3.19
N GLY A 260 -0.97 32.20 4.17
CA GLY A 260 -2.27 32.87 4.14
C GLY A 260 -3.44 31.88 4.06
N GLU A 261 -4.13 31.81 2.92
CA GLU A 261 -5.25 30.89 2.67
C GLU A 261 -4.80 29.57 2.02
N GLU A 262 -3.53 29.40 1.65
CA GLU A 262 -2.95 28.12 1.25
C GLU A 262 -2.61 27.32 2.50
N LEU A 263 -3.46 26.35 2.85
CA LEU A 263 -3.40 25.59 4.09
C LEU A 263 -2.67 24.25 3.97
N GLU A 264 -2.17 23.93 2.78
CA GLU A 264 -1.54 22.64 2.51
C GLU A 264 -0.59 22.71 1.30
N ASN A 265 0.39 21.82 1.26
CA ASN A 265 1.32 21.66 0.13
C ASN A 265 2.16 22.89 -0.22
N THR A 266 2.37 23.80 0.71
CA THR A 266 3.16 25.02 0.46
C THR A 266 4.62 24.69 0.13
N PRO A 267 5.34 25.55 -0.60
CA PRO A 267 6.78 25.37 -0.78
C PRO A 267 7.56 25.36 0.53
N GLU A 268 7.11 26.14 1.52
CA GLU A 268 7.68 26.25 2.87
C GLU A 268 7.57 24.91 3.61
N THR A 269 6.41 24.25 3.58
CA THR A 269 6.21 22.89 4.12
C THR A 269 7.24 21.90 3.55
N ARG A 270 7.41 21.89 2.22
CA ARG A 270 8.37 20.96 1.60
C ARG A 270 9.81 21.30 1.93
N ALA A 271 10.16 22.58 1.97
CA ALA A 271 11.51 23.03 2.34
C ALA A 271 11.84 22.68 3.80
N TRP A 272 10.87 22.84 4.70
CA TRP A 272 11.02 22.46 6.11
C TRP A 272 11.24 20.94 6.26
N LEU A 273 10.47 20.14 5.54
CA LEU A 273 10.62 18.67 5.56
C LEU A 273 11.98 18.21 5.03
N VAL A 274 12.58 18.90 4.05
CA VAL A 274 13.96 18.63 3.62
C VAL A 274 14.94 18.80 4.78
N GLY A 275 14.85 19.93 5.51
CA GLY A 275 15.70 20.20 6.68
C GLY A 275 15.49 19.18 7.80
N PHE A 276 14.23 18.87 8.13
CA PHE A 276 13.89 17.89 9.16
C PHE A 276 14.42 16.49 8.82
N ARG A 277 14.26 16.05 7.56
CA ARG A 277 14.81 14.76 7.11
C ARG A 277 16.34 14.73 7.17
N GLU A 278 17.02 15.85 6.87
CA GLU A 278 18.46 15.95 7.04
C GLU A 278 18.87 15.84 8.52
N ALA A 279 18.13 16.45 9.44
CA ALA A 279 18.36 16.34 10.89
C ALA A 279 18.15 14.89 11.38
N VAL A 280 17.07 14.23 10.98
CA VAL A 280 16.82 12.79 11.28
C VAL A 280 18.01 11.93 10.79
N ARG A 281 18.50 12.18 9.59
CA ARG A 281 19.62 11.44 9.01
C ARG A 281 20.98 11.77 9.62
N ALA A 282 21.10 12.92 10.28
CA ALA A 282 22.30 13.24 11.07
C ALA A 282 22.42 12.32 12.29
N SER A 283 21.30 11.93 12.91
CA SER A 283 21.25 10.95 14.00
C SER A 283 21.42 9.51 13.47
N ARG A 284 20.76 9.17 12.35
CA ARG A 284 20.86 7.86 11.73
C ARG A 284 20.75 7.97 10.19
N PRO A 285 21.85 7.78 9.45
CA PRO A 285 21.92 8.05 8.00
C PRO A 285 20.92 7.27 7.14
N ASP A 286 20.45 6.14 7.63
CA ASP A 286 19.51 5.24 6.96
C ASP A 286 18.11 5.23 7.61
N ALA A 287 17.79 6.18 8.50
CA ALA A 287 16.46 6.29 9.07
C ALA A 287 15.42 6.61 7.97
N LEU A 288 14.28 5.92 8.02
CA LEU A 288 13.16 6.13 7.11
C LEU A 288 12.33 7.35 7.55
N VAL A 289 12.04 8.25 6.61
CA VAL A 289 11.06 9.33 6.77
C VAL A 289 9.96 9.14 5.75
N LEU A 290 8.83 8.59 6.20
CA LEU A 290 7.62 8.34 5.42
C LEU A 290 6.57 9.38 5.78
N GLY A 291 5.89 9.99 4.81
CA GLY A 291 4.90 11.03 5.08
C GLY A 291 3.48 10.67 4.64
N GLU A 292 2.52 11.17 5.40
CA GLU A 292 1.13 11.20 4.97
C GLU A 292 0.89 12.44 4.11
N VAL A 293 0.78 12.23 2.80
CA VAL A 293 0.41 13.27 1.82
C VAL A 293 -0.83 12.78 1.06
N TRP A 294 -1.99 12.99 1.65
CA TRP A 294 -3.27 12.56 1.05
C TRP A 294 -3.72 13.53 -0.04
N ASP A 295 -3.17 13.37 -1.22
CA ASP A 295 -3.40 14.26 -2.35
C ASP A 295 -3.35 13.48 -3.68
N ALA A 296 -3.42 14.20 -4.82
CA ALA A 296 -3.19 13.62 -6.13
C ALA A 296 -1.75 13.07 -6.23
N THR A 297 -1.58 11.95 -6.96
CA THR A 297 -0.28 11.30 -7.19
C THR A 297 0.84 12.28 -7.54
N SER A 298 0.57 13.25 -8.44
CA SER A 298 1.56 14.25 -8.85
C SER A 298 1.99 15.19 -7.72
N THR A 299 1.12 15.46 -6.75
CA THR A 299 1.45 16.27 -5.57
C THR A 299 2.28 15.44 -4.59
N SER A 300 1.80 14.25 -4.24
CA SER A 300 2.48 13.36 -3.28
C SER A 300 3.88 12.96 -3.76
N ALA A 301 4.04 12.67 -5.06
CA ALA A 301 5.33 12.32 -5.66
C ALA A 301 6.37 13.43 -5.55
N ARG A 302 5.97 14.71 -5.57
CA ARG A 302 6.90 15.83 -5.44
C ARG A 302 7.62 15.85 -4.09
N TYR A 303 6.97 15.41 -3.01
CA TYR A 303 7.61 15.33 -1.69
C TYR A 303 8.79 14.34 -1.68
N VAL A 304 8.70 13.28 -2.48
CA VAL A 304 9.78 12.31 -2.62
C VAL A 304 10.84 12.80 -3.62
N ASP A 305 10.42 13.31 -4.78
CA ASP A 305 11.32 13.78 -5.84
C ASP A 305 12.15 15.01 -5.41
N GLU A 306 11.55 15.93 -4.63
CA GLU A 306 12.22 17.11 -4.06
C GLU A 306 13.07 16.77 -2.81
N GLY A 307 13.03 15.52 -2.30
CA GLY A 307 13.82 15.05 -1.17
C GLY A 307 13.27 15.42 0.20
N SER A 308 12.00 15.81 0.29
CA SER A 308 11.30 16.08 1.56
C SER A 308 11.03 14.80 2.35
N LEU A 309 10.74 13.71 1.65
CA LEU A 309 10.42 12.39 2.21
C LEU A 309 11.21 11.30 1.49
N ASP A 310 11.34 10.13 2.10
CA ASP A 310 11.83 8.92 1.47
C ASP A 310 10.72 8.16 0.76
N LEU A 311 9.55 8.13 1.38
CA LEU A 311 8.32 7.52 0.88
C LEU A 311 7.13 8.44 1.16
N ALA A 312 6.12 8.38 0.31
CA ALA A 312 4.80 8.92 0.59
C ALA A 312 3.75 7.83 0.41
N PHE A 313 2.69 7.83 1.23
CA PHE A 313 1.53 6.95 1.02
C PHE A 313 0.80 7.33 -0.28
N GLU A 314 0.56 6.33 -1.14
CA GLU A 314 -0.09 6.54 -2.44
C GLU A 314 -1.59 6.23 -2.37
N PHE A 315 -2.38 7.22 -1.96
CA PHE A 315 -3.83 7.11 -1.74
C PHE A 315 -4.63 6.88 -3.04
N GLY A 316 -4.13 7.43 -4.16
CA GLY A 316 -4.75 7.24 -5.46
C GLY A 316 -4.73 5.76 -5.88
N LEU A 317 -3.58 5.10 -5.73
CA LEU A 317 -3.42 3.68 -6.03
C LEU A 317 -4.19 2.79 -5.05
N ALA A 318 -4.19 3.13 -3.74
CA ALA A 318 -4.99 2.43 -2.74
C ALA A 318 -6.47 2.41 -3.11
N SER A 319 -7.02 3.58 -3.45
CA SER A 319 -8.40 3.71 -3.94
C SER A 319 -8.64 2.93 -5.24
N ALA A 320 -7.66 2.90 -6.15
CA ALA A 320 -7.76 2.18 -7.42
C ALA A 320 -7.77 0.66 -7.22
N PHE A 321 -6.97 0.10 -6.28
CA PHE A 321 -7.02 -1.32 -5.95
C PHE A 321 -8.40 -1.75 -5.45
N VAL A 322 -8.93 -1.04 -4.46
CA VAL A 322 -10.25 -1.32 -3.87
C VAL A 322 -11.36 -1.17 -4.92
N SER A 323 -11.33 -0.10 -5.70
CA SER A 323 -12.34 0.17 -6.75
C SER A 323 -12.30 -0.86 -7.87
N ALA A 324 -11.10 -1.27 -8.30
CA ALA A 324 -10.91 -2.28 -9.33
C ALA A 324 -11.53 -3.62 -8.93
N VAL A 325 -11.32 -4.04 -7.69
CA VAL A 325 -11.95 -5.24 -7.14
C VAL A 325 -13.46 -5.03 -7.03
N ARG A 326 -13.92 -3.96 -6.40
CA ARG A 326 -15.35 -3.72 -6.18
C ARG A 326 -16.18 -3.66 -7.46
N PHE A 327 -15.65 -3.06 -8.53
CA PHE A 327 -16.40 -2.79 -9.76
C PHE A 327 -15.95 -3.64 -10.95
N GLY A 328 -14.88 -4.42 -10.81
CA GLY A 328 -14.30 -5.21 -11.90
C GLY A 328 -13.75 -4.33 -13.01
N ASP A 329 -12.98 -3.28 -12.67
CA ASP A 329 -12.44 -2.31 -13.62
C ASP A 329 -10.90 -2.34 -13.67
N PRO A 330 -10.30 -3.24 -14.46
CA PRO A 330 -8.84 -3.30 -14.62
C PRO A 330 -8.28 -2.11 -15.41
N ALA A 331 -9.07 -1.43 -16.22
CA ALA A 331 -8.58 -0.34 -17.08
C ALA A 331 -8.26 0.91 -16.26
N SER A 332 -9.15 1.29 -15.33
CA SER A 332 -8.90 2.40 -14.41
C SER A 332 -7.69 2.11 -13.51
N LEU A 333 -7.57 0.88 -12.99
CA LEU A 333 -6.39 0.50 -12.20
C LEU A 333 -5.11 0.59 -13.02
N ALA A 334 -5.09 0.09 -14.26
CA ALA A 334 -3.92 0.16 -15.13
C ALA A 334 -3.50 1.62 -15.43
N ALA A 335 -4.47 2.52 -15.59
CA ALA A 335 -4.21 3.93 -15.83
C ALA A 335 -3.56 4.60 -14.60
N ILE A 336 -4.11 4.40 -13.40
CA ILE A 336 -3.54 4.94 -12.16
C ILE A 336 -2.15 4.33 -11.88
N GLN A 337 -1.99 3.00 -12.08
CA GLN A 337 -0.67 2.36 -11.91
C GLN A 337 0.38 2.95 -12.87
N ALA A 338 0.00 3.28 -14.10
CA ALA A 338 0.90 3.92 -15.06
C ALA A 338 1.25 5.36 -14.62
N GLU A 339 0.29 6.12 -14.10
CA GLU A 339 0.51 7.46 -13.54
C GLU A 339 1.50 7.40 -12.37
N VAL A 340 1.26 6.51 -11.38
CA VAL A 340 2.13 6.32 -10.21
C VAL A 340 3.54 5.92 -10.64
N THR A 341 3.66 4.94 -11.55
CA THR A 341 4.97 4.49 -12.05
C THR A 341 5.74 5.60 -12.77
N ALA A 342 5.04 6.53 -13.41
CA ALA A 342 5.68 7.67 -14.10
C ALA A 342 6.02 8.83 -13.15
N ALA A 343 5.29 8.99 -12.04
CA ALA A 343 5.43 10.11 -11.13
C ALA A 343 6.51 9.89 -10.06
N TYR A 344 6.65 8.67 -9.55
CA TYR A 344 7.60 8.36 -8.47
C TYR A 344 8.90 7.77 -8.97
N PRO A 345 10.04 8.00 -8.29
CA PRO A 345 11.23 7.19 -8.47
C PRO A 345 10.92 5.72 -8.10
N PRO A 346 11.67 4.74 -8.65
CA PRO A 346 11.47 3.34 -8.31
C PRO A 346 11.50 3.09 -6.79
N GLY A 347 10.43 2.48 -6.25
CA GLY A 347 10.30 2.21 -4.82
C GLY A 347 10.02 3.43 -3.94
N GLY A 348 9.72 4.59 -4.51
CA GLY A 348 9.53 5.85 -3.77
C GLY A 348 8.13 6.05 -3.15
N TYR A 349 7.27 5.03 -3.13
CA TYR A 349 5.94 5.15 -2.53
C TYR A 349 5.56 3.95 -1.68
N ALA A 350 4.74 4.22 -0.67
CA ALA A 350 4.09 3.21 0.16
C ALA A 350 2.73 2.84 -0.44
N SER A 351 2.55 1.58 -0.80
CA SER A 351 1.27 1.04 -1.28
C SER A 351 0.49 0.39 -0.14
N PHE A 352 -0.82 0.52 -0.14
CA PHE A 352 -1.71 -0.05 0.88
C PHE A 352 -3.12 -0.22 0.31
N LEU A 353 -4.02 -0.87 1.03
CA LEU A 353 -5.44 -0.95 0.67
C LEU A 353 -6.27 0.06 1.46
N THR A 354 -6.16 0.02 2.78
CA THR A 354 -6.77 0.97 3.71
C THR A 354 -5.86 1.16 4.92
N ASN A 355 -6.14 2.18 5.72
CA ASN A 355 -5.46 2.48 6.97
C ASN A 355 -6.46 2.79 8.10
N HIS A 356 -5.96 3.24 9.25
CA HIS A 356 -6.73 3.58 10.44
C HIS A 356 -7.72 4.75 10.26
N ASP A 357 -7.69 5.47 9.13
CA ASP A 357 -8.58 6.60 8.81
C ASP A 357 -9.64 6.28 7.76
N GLN A 358 -9.68 5.05 7.27
CA GLN A 358 -10.58 4.63 6.22
C GLN A 358 -11.47 3.45 6.68
N ASP A 359 -12.65 3.31 6.07
CA ASP A 359 -13.44 2.08 6.21
C ASP A 359 -12.56 0.88 5.85
N ARG A 360 -12.62 -0.20 6.63
CA ARG A 360 -11.81 -1.39 6.40
C ARG A 360 -12.04 -1.98 5.01
N VAL A 361 -10.99 -2.45 4.36
CA VAL A 361 -11.04 -2.96 2.98
C VAL A 361 -12.08 -4.05 2.79
N PHE A 362 -12.26 -4.95 3.77
CA PHE A 362 -13.25 -6.02 3.68
C PHE A 362 -14.69 -5.51 3.52
N ASP A 363 -15.04 -4.41 4.21
CA ASP A 363 -16.33 -3.73 4.01
C ASP A 363 -16.44 -3.06 2.64
N GLN A 364 -15.35 -2.51 2.14
CA GLN A 364 -15.33 -1.80 0.86
C GLN A 364 -15.43 -2.75 -0.34
N VAL A 365 -14.86 -3.94 -0.25
CA VAL A 365 -14.96 -4.97 -1.31
C VAL A 365 -16.20 -5.87 -1.16
N GLY A 366 -17.16 -5.48 -0.33
CA GLY A 366 -18.47 -6.12 -0.25
C GLY A 366 -18.54 -7.31 0.72
N ARG A 367 -17.57 -7.46 1.61
CA ARG A 367 -17.47 -8.55 2.59
C ARG A 367 -17.35 -9.93 1.94
N ASP A 368 -16.67 -9.98 0.80
CA ASP A 368 -16.39 -11.21 0.06
C ASP A 368 -14.93 -11.62 0.23
N MET A 369 -14.68 -12.80 0.80
CA MET A 369 -13.34 -13.32 1.05
C MET A 369 -12.54 -13.57 -0.23
N ALA A 370 -13.20 -13.89 -1.35
CA ALA A 370 -12.50 -14.08 -2.61
C ALA A 370 -12.09 -12.73 -3.23
N ALA A 371 -12.96 -11.71 -3.13
CA ALA A 371 -12.65 -10.34 -3.51
C ALA A 371 -11.51 -9.76 -2.64
N ALA A 372 -11.53 -10.02 -1.33
CA ALA A 372 -10.45 -9.60 -0.42
C ALA A 372 -9.09 -10.25 -0.80
N ARG A 373 -9.07 -11.54 -1.18
CA ARG A 373 -7.85 -12.19 -1.71
C ARG A 373 -7.36 -11.54 -3.00
N ALA A 374 -8.25 -11.12 -3.89
CA ALA A 374 -7.86 -10.41 -5.11
C ALA A 374 -7.24 -9.04 -4.75
N ALA A 375 -7.80 -8.30 -3.79
CA ALA A 375 -7.24 -7.03 -3.31
C ALA A 375 -5.84 -7.21 -2.71
N ALA A 376 -5.65 -8.20 -1.83
CA ALA A 376 -4.34 -8.57 -1.28
C ALA A 376 -3.31 -8.90 -2.37
N SER A 377 -3.77 -9.58 -3.44
CA SER A 377 -2.90 -9.92 -4.57
C SER A 377 -2.47 -8.67 -5.34
N LEU A 378 -3.36 -7.71 -5.57
CA LEU A 378 -3.01 -6.45 -6.20
C LEU A 378 -1.96 -5.68 -5.38
N LEU A 379 -2.17 -5.56 -4.06
CA LEU A 379 -1.23 -4.90 -3.16
C LEU A 379 0.16 -5.55 -3.18
N LEU A 380 0.22 -6.86 -2.89
CA LEU A 380 1.49 -7.55 -2.63
C LEU A 380 2.28 -7.90 -3.90
N THR A 381 1.67 -7.79 -5.09
CA THR A 381 2.35 -8.00 -6.38
C THR A 381 2.65 -6.72 -7.14
N SER A 382 2.10 -5.58 -6.70
CA SER A 382 2.41 -4.26 -7.26
C SER A 382 3.81 -3.81 -6.91
N ALA A 383 4.26 -2.73 -7.55
CA ALA A 383 5.46 -2.00 -7.14
C ALA A 383 5.17 -1.14 -5.89
N GLY A 384 6.21 -0.55 -5.31
CA GLY A 384 6.14 0.18 -4.04
C GLY A 384 6.35 -0.72 -2.82
N VAL A 385 6.43 -0.10 -1.65
CA VAL A 385 6.59 -0.76 -0.36
C VAL A 385 5.19 -1.01 0.23
N PRO A 386 4.76 -2.27 0.42
CA PRO A 386 3.40 -2.56 0.88
C PRO A 386 3.25 -2.38 2.38
N PHE A 387 2.13 -1.76 2.77
CA PHE A 387 1.65 -1.60 4.13
C PHE A 387 0.32 -2.32 4.29
N ILE A 388 0.16 -3.08 5.36
CA ILE A 388 -1.03 -3.87 5.71
C ILE A 388 -1.60 -3.32 7.01
N TYR A 389 -2.86 -2.90 7.03
CA TYR A 389 -3.52 -2.46 8.24
C TYR A 389 -3.94 -3.67 9.10
N TYR A 390 -3.67 -3.67 10.41
CA TYR A 390 -3.91 -4.83 11.28
C TYR A 390 -5.34 -5.38 11.14
N GLY A 391 -5.45 -6.70 11.05
CA GLY A 391 -6.72 -7.38 10.87
C GLY A 391 -7.26 -7.38 9.43
N GLU A 392 -6.59 -6.72 8.50
CA GLU A 392 -6.91 -6.77 7.08
C GLU A 392 -6.76 -8.21 6.56
N GLU A 393 -5.72 -8.89 6.99
CA GLU A 393 -5.36 -10.26 6.60
C GLU A 393 -6.34 -11.34 7.07
N ILE A 394 -7.22 -11.00 7.99
CA ILE A 394 -8.30 -11.89 8.44
C ILE A 394 -9.70 -11.40 8.03
N GLY A 395 -9.78 -10.27 7.31
CA GLY A 395 -11.04 -9.71 6.86
C GLY A 395 -11.85 -9.06 7.98
N MET A 396 -11.21 -8.39 8.93
CA MET A 396 -11.91 -7.61 9.96
C MET A 396 -12.82 -6.58 9.33
N ARG A 397 -13.98 -6.39 9.93
CA ARG A 397 -15.05 -5.47 9.50
C ARG A 397 -14.96 -4.16 10.28
N GLY A 398 -15.31 -3.07 9.63
CA GLY A 398 -15.42 -1.77 10.29
C GLY A 398 -15.66 -0.65 9.30
N ARG A 399 -16.56 0.25 9.67
CA ARG A 399 -16.86 1.51 8.98
C ARG A 399 -16.82 2.65 9.98
N LYS A 400 -16.39 3.83 9.52
CA LYS A 400 -16.41 5.04 10.35
C LYS A 400 -17.68 5.10 11.23
N PRO A 401 -17.60 5.62 12.45
CA PRO A 401 -16.51 6.43 13.03
C PRO A 401 -15.27 5.60 13.39
N ASP A 402 -14.18 6.29 13.77
CA ASP A 402 -12.86 5.72 14.01
C ASP A 402 -12.84 4.56 14.98
N GLU A 403 -13.60 4.62 16.05
CA GLU A 403 -13.70 3.56 17.05
C GLU A 403 -14.11 2.21 16.43
N ARG A 404 -14.91 2.24 15.35
CA ARG A 404 -15.40 1.02 14.69
C ARG A 404 -14.46 0.46 13.65
N ILE A 405 -13.51 1.26 13.17
CA ILE A 405 -12.47 0.77 12.24
C ILE A 405 -11.18 0.41 12.97
N ARG A 406 -11.05 0.79 14.26
CA ARG A 406 -9.89 0.54 15.13
C ARG A 406 -10.20 -0.45 16.27
N THR A 407 -11.16 -1.37 16.07
CA THR A 407 -11.60 -2.36 17.05
C THR A 407 -10.50 -3.36 17.39
N PRO A 408 -10.58 -4.02 18.57
CA PRO A 408 -9.62 -5.05 18.96
C PRO A 408 -9.45 -6.17 17.94
N LEU A 409 -8.20 -6.62 17.75
CA LEU A 409 -7.85 -7.72 16.86
C LEU A 409 -8.40 -9.04 17.39
N ALA A 410 -9.11 -9.76 16.55
CA ALA A 410 -9.69 -11.05 16.92
C ALA A 410 -8.66 -12.18 16.78
N TRP A 411 -8.07 -12.62 17.90
CA TRP A 411 -7.16 -13.77 17.94
C TRP A 411 -7.92 -15.10 17.85
N ASP A 412 -9.11 -15.15 18.43
CA ASP A 412 -10.03 -16.29 18.38
C ASP A 412 -11.49 -15.83 18.45
N ALA A 413 -12.44 -16.75 18.57
CA ALA A 413 -13.87 -16.45 18.67
C ALA A 413 -14.39 -16.44 20.12
N SER A 414 -13.52 -16.41 21.12
CA SER A 414 -13.94 -16.36 22.52
C SER A 414 -14.57 -15.02 22.88
N VAL A 415 -15.53 -15.05 23.80
CA VAL A 415 -16.18 -13.84 24.31
C VAL A 415 -15.94 -13.76 25.84
N PRO A 416 -15.77 -12.55 26.38
CA PRO A 416 -15.94 -11.23 25.73
C PRO A 416 -14.75 -10.75 24.89
N GLY A 417 -13.55 -11.26 25.09
CA GLY A 417 -12.31 -10.62 24.65
C GLY A 417 -11.71 -11.10 23.33
N ALA A 418 -12.26 -12.10 22.63
CA ALA A 418 -11.74 -12.63 21.36
C ALA A 418 -10.23 -12.98 21.38
N GLY A 419 -9.69 -13.43 22.54
CA GLY A 419 -8.26 -13.67 22.74
C GLY A 419 -7.37 -12.41 22.74
N PHE A 420 -7.97 -11.24 22.53
CA PHE A 420 -7.31 -9.94 22.67
C PHE A 420 -7.08 -9.61 24.14
N THR A 421 -8.11 -9.77 24.99
CA THR A 421 -8.08 -9.52 26.42
C THR A 421 -8.73 -10.63 27.22
N THR A 422 -8.40 -10.74 28.49
CA THR A 422 -9.11 -11.56 29.49
C THR A 422 -10.22 -10.78 30.20
N GLY A 423 -10.26 -9.46 30.04
CA GLY A 423 -11.25 -8.53 30.56
C GLY A 423 -12.33 -8.14 29.56
N GLU A 424 -12.97 -7.01 29.79
CA GLU A 424 -13.87 -6.36 28.82
C GLU A 424 -13.01 -5.47 27.90
N PRO A 425 -13.09 -5.61 26.57
CA PRO A 425 -12.28 -4.79 25.68
C PRO A 425 -12.72 -3.32 25.70
N TRP A 426 -11.79 -2.40 25.48
CA TRP A 426 -11.99 -0.94 25.48
C TRP A 426 -13.05 -0.48 24.46
N GLN A 427 -13.25 -1.27 23.42
CA GLN A 427 -14.20 -1.05 22.34
C GLN A 427 -14.87 -2.37 21.97
N ASP A 428 -16.13 -2.31 21.54
CA ASP A 428 -16.86 -3.48 21.04
C ASP A 428 -16.09 -4.18 19.93
N LEU A 429 -16.06 -5.51 19.97
CA LEU A 429 -15.43 -6.33 18.94
C LEU A 429 -16.10 -6.14 17.57
N ALA A 430 -15.35 -6.30 16.50
CA ALA A 430 -15.91 -6.29 15.15
C ALA A 430 -16.88 -7.45 14.92
N ASP A 431 -17.88 -7.23 14.06
CA ASP A 431 -18.81 -8.29 13.63
C ASP A 431 -18.08 -9.41 12.88
N GLY A 432 -18.59 -10.65 12.99
CA GLY A 432 -18.12 -11.77 12.17
C GLY A 432 -16.96 -12.55 12.76
N LEU A 433 -16.81 -12.56 14.08
CA LEU A 433 -15.75 -13.26 14.81
C LEU A 433 -15.60 -14.74 14.45
N ASP A 434 -16.70 -15.43 14.09
CA ASP A 434 -16.64 -16.87 13.73
C ASP A 434 -15.79 -17.13 12.49
N GLU A 435 -15.65 -16.14 11.60
CA GLU A 435 -14.91 -16.23 10.33
C GLU A 435 -13.64 -15.38 10.33
N ALA A 436 -13.73 -14.17 10.89
CA ALA A 436 -12.69 -13.17 10.90
C ALA A 436 -11.90 -13.21 12.21
N ASN A 437 -11.19 -14.31 12.45
CA ASN A 437 -10.24 -14.45 13.55
C ASN A 437 -9.02 -15.28 13.15
N ILE A 438 -7.90 -15.02 13.82
CA ILE A 438 -6.60 -15.63 13.50
C ILE A 438 -6.62 -17.14 13.69
N ALA A 439 -7.17 -17.64 14.80
CA ALA A 439 -7.17 -19.07 15.10
C ALA A 439 -7.94 -19.89 14.05
N ALA A 440 -9.13 -19.44 13.67
CA ALA A 440 -9.94 -20.11 12.64
C ALA A 440 -9.26 -20.13 11.29
N GLN A 441 -8.64 -19.01 10.89
CA GLN A 441 -8.02 -18.86 9.58
C GLN A 441 -6.64 -19.52 9.48
N THR A 442 -5.90 -19.60 10.58
CA THR A 442 -4.62 -20.34 10.61
C THR A 442 -4.80 -21.83 10.27
N ALA A 443 -5.93 -22.41 10.65
CA ALA A 443 -6.22 -23.82 10.39
C ALA A 443 -6.71 -24.10 8.94
N ASP A 444 -7.11 -23.07 8.17
CA ASP A 444 -7.61 -23.22 6.79
C ASP A 444 -6.57 -22.72 5.77
N PRO A 445 -5.96 -23.63 4.97
CA PRO A 445 -4.99 -23.25 3.94
C PRO A 445 -5.61 -22.41 2.79
N ARG A 446 -6.94 -22.28 2.74
CA ARG A 446 -7.65 -21.46 1.75
C ARG A 446 -8.17 -20.17 2.33
N SER A 447 -7.86 -19.86 3.60
CA SER A 447 -8.25 -18.62 4.26
C SER A 447 -7.60 -17.40 3.63
N LEU A 448 -8.10 -16.22 3.98
CA LEU A 448 -7.49 -14.95 3.61
C LEU A 448 -6.10 -14.81 4.24
N LEU A 449 -5.95 -15.18 5.52
CA LEU A 449 -4.67 -15.19 6.23
C LEU A 449 -3.62 -16.05 5.53
N SER A 450 -3.99 -17.28 5.13
CA SER A 450 -3.09 -18.17 4.41
C SER A 450 -2.69 -17.61 3.04
N HIS A 451 -3.57 -16.83 2.41
CA HIS A 451 -3.28 -16.13 1.16
C HIS A 451 -2.28 -14.99 1.35
N TYR A 452 -2.44 -14.14 2.40
CA TYR A 452 -1.47 -13.11 2.77
C TYR A 452 -0.10 -13.74 3.06
N ARG A 453 -0.03 -14.76 3.90
CA ARG A 453 1.21 -15.51 4.21
C ARG A 453 1.91 -15.99 2.94
N THR A 454 1.14 -16.56 2.01
CA THR A 454 1.68 -17.03 0.73
C THR A 454 2.26 -15.89 -0.11
N LEU A 455 1.52 -14.79 -0.26
CA LEU A 455 1.95 -13.67 -1.11
C LEU A 455 3.13 -12.90 -0.52
N ILE A 456 3.18 -12.71 0.78
CA ILE A 456 4.31 -12.06 1.46
C ILE A 456 5.59 -12.86 1.22
N ARG A 457 5.53 -14.19 1.37
CA ARG A 457 6.69 -15.05 1.07
C ARG A 457 7.05 -15.06 -0.41
N VAL A 458 6.07 -15.16 -1.30
CA VAL A 458 6.33 -15.07 -2.75
C VAL A 458 7.00 -13.74 -3.09
N ARG A 459 6.61 -12.64 -2.44
CA ARG A 459 7.26 -11.33 -2.62
C ARG A 459 8.69 -11.34 -2.08
N ALA A 460 8.91 -11.85 -0.87
CA ALA A 460 10.23 -11.93 -0.25
C ALA A 460 11.21 -12.80 -1.07
N ASP A 461 10.70 -13.88 -1.67
CA ASP A 461 11.48 -14.82 -2.50
C ASP A 461 11.67 -14.34 -3.96
N SER A 462 11.10 -13.19 -4.34
CA SER A 462 11.15 -12.69 -5.72
C SER A 462 11.75 -11.28 -5.80
N PRO A 463 13.02 -11.17 -6.21
CA PRO A 463 13.62 -9.87 -6.52
C PRO A 463 12.81 -9.03 -7.52
N ALA A 464 12.15 -9.69 -8.48
CA ALA A 464 11.30 -9.01 -9.45
C ALA A 464 10.06 -8.36 -8.81
N LEU A 465 9.45 -8.95 -7.77
CA LEU A 465 8.34 -8.31 -7.05
C LEU A 465 8.81 -7.17 -6.14
N VAL A 466 10.00 -7.28 -5.57
CA VAL A 466 10.58 -6.25 -4.70
C VAL A 466 10.99 -5.02 -5.52
N GLY A 467 11.95 -5.14 -6.42
CA GLY A 467 12.57 -4.02 -7.12
C GLY A 467 12.48 -4.06 -8.64
N GLY A 468 11.70 -5.00 -9.22
CA GLY A 468 11.62 -5.15 -10.67
C GLY A 468 10.72 -4.11 -11.34
N ASP A 469 10.99 -3.88 -12.64
CA ASP A 469 10.15 -3.08 -13.51
C ASP A 469 8.71 -3.62 -13.52
N LEU A 470 7.73 -2.73 -13.47
CA LEU A 470 6.32 -3.07 -13.66
C LEU A 470 5.88 -2.68 -15.07
N ARG A 471 5.40 -3.68 -15.81
CA ARG A 471 4.86 -3.46 -17.17
C ARG A 471 3.45 -4.01 -17.30
N PRO A 472 2.54 -3.27 -17.96
CA PRO A 472 1.20 -3.79 -18.22
C PRO A 472 1.28 -4.96 -19.21
N VAL A 473 0.44 -5.97 -18.98
CA VAL A 473 0.20 -7.09 -19.88
C VAL A 473 -1.21 -6.94 -20.44
N ALA A 474 -1.32 -6.79 -21.76
CA ALA A 474 -2.61 -6.69 -22.41
C ALA A 474 -3.33 -8.05 -22.39
N VAL A 475 -4.65 -8.01 -22.14
CA VAL A 475 -5.48 -9.21 -22.05
C VAL A 475 -6.72 -9.03 -22.93
N ASP A 476 -7.14 -10.07 -23.63
CA ASP A 476 -8.34 -10.06 -24.48
C ASP A 476 -9.68 -10.23 -23.72
N ALA A 477 -9.64 -10.11 -22.39
CA ALA A 477 -10.79 -10.29 -21.51
C ALA A 477 -11.03 -9.05 -20.61
N ALA A 478 -12.27 -8.61 -20.51
CA ALA A 478 -12.65 -7.30 -19.97
C ALA A 478 -12.41 -7.12 -18.46
N LYS A 479 -12.37 -8.20 -17.68
CA LYS A 479 -12.25 -8.14 -16.21
C LYS A 479 -10.96 -8.75 -15.69
N ILE A 480 -9.96 -8.88 -16.53
CA ILE A 480 -8.65 -9.38 -16.13
C ILE A 480 -7.67 -8.21 -16.03
N TYR A 481 -7.05 -8.08 -14.89
CA TYR A 481 -5.87 -7.25 -14.70
C TYR A 481 -4.62 -8.11 -14.82
N ALA A 482 -3.63 -7.67 -15.60
CA ALA A 482 -2.38 -8.40 -15.71
C ALA A 482 -1.17 -7.46 -15.83
N ILE A 483 -0.08 -7.85 -15.14
CA ILE A 483 1.20 -7.16 -15.15
C ILE A 483 2.35 -8.16 -15.26
N ALA A 484 3.48 -7.68 -15.73
CA ALA A 484 4.77 -8.36 -15.65
C ALA A 484 5.70 -7.58 -14.72
N ARG A 485 6.35 -8.28 -13.80
CA ARG A 485 7.43 -7.75 -12.95
C ARG A 485 8.72 -8.41 -13.38
N THR A 486 9.74 -7.61 -13.69
CA THR A 486 11.00 -8.15 -14.24
C THR A 486 12.20 -7.52 -13.55
N LEU A 487 13.11 -8.36 -13.07
CA LEU A 487 14.44 -7.96 -12.59
C LEU A 487 15.47 -9.03 -12.98
N GLY A 488 16.50 -8.63 -13.75
CA GLY A 488 17.48 -9.58 -14.25
C GLY A 488 16.85 -10.68 -15.10
N ASP A 489 17.09 -11.92 -14.71
CA ASP A 489 16.59 -13.12 -15.42
C ASP A 489 15.21 -13.59 -14.90
N GLU A 490 14.67 -12.97 -13.86
CA GLU A 490 13.36 -13.30 -13.32
C GLU A 490 12.27 -12.42 -13.93
N THR A 491 11.23 -13.04 -14.46
CA THR A 491 9.97 -12.36 -14.81
C THR A 491 8.81 -13.10 -14.18
N LEU A 492 8.01 -12.37 -13.39
CA LEU A 492 6.73 -12.84 -12.89
C LEU A 492 5.59 -12.21 -13.69
N VAL A 493 4.70 -13.03 -14.24
CA VAL A 493 3.45 -12.58 -14.84
C VAL A 493 2.34 -12.81 -13.82
N VAL A 494 1.73 -11.72 -13.39
CA VAL A 494 0.61 -11.71 -12.43
C VAL A 494 -0.68 -11.45 -13.20
N VAL A 495 -1.67 -12.29 -12.98
CA VAL A 495 -2.98 -12.21 -13.64
C VAL A 495 -4.07 -12.34 -12.58
N VAL A 496 -4.96 -11.36 -12.49
CA VAL A 496 -6.05 -11.33 -11.51
C VAL A 496 -7.38 -11.20 -12.23
N ASN A 497 -8.27 -12.16 -12.00
CA ASN A 497 -9.67 -12.02 -12.43
C ASN A 497 -10.40 -11.13 -11.41
N LEU A 498 -10.84 -9.95 -11.84
CA LEU A 498 -11.58 -8.97 -11.04
C LEU A 498 -13.11 -9.12 -11.20
N GLY A 499 -13.56 -10.29 -11.60
CA GLY A 499 -14.97 -10.57 -11.85
C GLY A 499 -15.49 -11.78 -11.09
N GLU A 500 -16.81 -11.82 -10.95
CA GLU A 500 -17.59 -12.89 -10.31
C GLU A 500 -17.81 -14.10 -11.22
N GLU A 501 -17.36 -14.03 -12.48
CA GLU A 501 -17.51 -15.10 -13.45
C GLU A 501 -16.17 -15.69 -13.86
N PRO A 502 -16.10 -16.99 -14.17
CA PRO A 502 -14.89 -17.58 -14.70
C PRO A 502 -14.58 -17.03 -16.10
N VAL A 503 -13.31 -16.80 -16.39
CA VAL A 503 -12.84 -16.34 -17.69
C VAL A 503 -12.11 -17.48 -18.41
N PRO A 504 -12.63 -17.98 -19.54
CA PRO A 504 -11.97 -19.04 -20.29
C PRO A 504 -10.72 -18.52 -21.00
N GLY A 505 -9.62 -19.21 -20.86
CA GLY A 505 -8.36 -19.10 -21.60
C GLY A 505 -7.91 -17.69 -21.96
N PRO A 506 -7.71 -16.77 -21.00
CA PRO A 506 -7.34 -15.39 -21.34
C PRO A 506 -6.02 -15.39 -22.11
N ALA A 507 -6.00 -14.68 -23.26
CA ALA A 507 -4.81 -14.52 -24.07
C ALA A 507 -4.03 -13.27 -23.62
N LEU A 508 -2.80 -13.46 -23.21
CA LEU A 508 -1.91 -12.46 -22.64
C LEU A 508 -0.91 -11.97 -23.69
N THR A 509 -0.68 -10.66 -23.74
CA THR A 509 0.35 -10.06 -24.60
C THR A 509 1.20 -9.07 -23.81
N LEU A 510 2.49 -9.31 -23.78
CA LEU A 510 3.50 -8.37 -23.27
C LEU A 510 4.20 -7.72 -24.47
N ASP A 511 3.98 -6.42 -24.63
CA ASP A 511 4.55 -5.66 -25.74
C ASP A 511 6.00 -5.26 -25.46
N GLY A 512 6.92 -6.13 -25.88
CA GLY A 512 8.35 -5.98 -25.63
C GLY A 512 8.76 -6.32 -24.20
N GLY A 513 10.03 -6.24 -23.91
CA GLY A 513 10.61 -6.56 -22.60
C GLY A 513 12.04 -7.10 -22.68
N ALA A 514 12.48 -7.75 -21.60
CA ALA A 514 13.81 -8.33 -21.48
C ALA A 514 13.85 -9.85 -21.77
N LEU A 515 12.69 -10.46 -22.12
CA LEU A 515 12.64 -11.91 -22.36
C LEU A 515 13.44 -12.29 -23.60
N CYS A 516 14.15 -13.40 -23.52
CA CYS A 516 14.95 -13.95 -24.60
C CYS A 516 15.00 -15.48 -24.49
N GLY A 517 15.61 -16.16 -25.43
CA GLY A 517 15.83 -17.60 -25.37
C GLY A 517 14.58 -18.46 -25.40
N GLN A 518 14.71 -19.67 -24.90
CA GLN A 518 13.62 -20.59 -24.65
C GLN A 518 13.27 -20.52 -23.17
N LEU A 519 12.01 -20.20 -22.85
CA LEU A 519 11.56 -20.03 -21.49
C LEU A 519 10.96 -21.31 -20.94
N ALA A 520 11.10 -21.48 -19.62
CA ALA A 520 10.25 -22.33 -18.80
C ALA A 520 9.18 -21.45 -18.13
N ALA A 521 7.98 -22.00 -17.92
CA ALA A 521 6.90 -21.32 -17.19
C ALA A 521 6.42 -22.20 -16.04
N GLN A 522 6.40 -21.63 -14.84
CA GLN A 522 6.05 -22.34 -13.62
C GLN A 522 4.98 -21.57 -12.86
N VAL A 523 3.91 -22.25 -12.46
CA VAL A 523 2.88 -21.65 -11.60
C VAL A 523 3.40 -21.54 -10.16
N ILE A 524 3.35 -20.34 -9.61
CA ILE A 524 3.72 -20.02 -8.22
C ILE A 524 2.47 -19.94 -7.34
N VAL A 525 1.43 -19.24 -7.81
CA VAL A 525 0.15 -19.06 -7.10
C VAL A 525 -1.00 -19.31 -8.07
N GLY A 526 -2.11 -19.84 -7.57
CA GLY A 526 -3.37 -19.94 -8.33
C GLY A 526 -3.53 -21.20 -9.18
N GLY A 527 -2.71 -22.20 -8.99
CA GLY A 527 -2.78 -23.50 -9.66
C GLY A 527 -2.17 -24.61 -8.80
N SER A 528 -1.71 -25.70 -9.43
CA SER A 528 -0.85 -26.66 -8.72
C SER A 528 0.54 -26.05 -8.57
N PRO A 529 0.98 -25.71 -7.37
CA PRO A 529 2.30 -25.09 -7.16
C PRO A 529 3.41 -25.96 -7.76
N GLY A 530 4.34 -25.33 -8.48
CA GLY A 530 5.41 -26.03 -9.19
C GLY A 530 4.96 -26.72 -10.48
N GLY A 531 3.67 -26.64 -10.86
CA GLY A 531 3.17 -27.18 -12.13
C GLY A 531 3.77 -26.43 -13.32
N ALA A 532 4.41 -27.22 -14.24
CA ALA A 532 4.87 -26.67 -15.52
C ALA A 532 3.66 -26.44 -16.45
N ILE A 533 3.63 -25.28 -17.07
CA ILE A 533 2.63 -24.92 -18.07
C ILE A 533 3.34 -24.55 -19.39
N PRO A 534 2.61 -24.49 -20.53
CA PRO A 534 3.22 -24.05 -21.77
C PRO A 534 3.84 -22.67 -21.64
N ALA A 535 5.14 -22.55 -21.89
CA ALA A 535 5.82 -21.25 -21.89
C ALA A 535 5.44 -20.43 -23.12
N PRO A 536 5.46 -19.10 -23.04
CA PRO A 536 5.22 -18.25 -24.19
C PRO A 536 6.39 -18.33 -25.19
N THR A 537 6.10 -18.09 -26.47
CA THR A 537 7.12 -17.84 -27.48
C THR A 537 7.56 -16.38 -27.39
N VAL A 538 8.88 -16.17 -27.21
CA VAL A 538 9.45 -14.83 -27.11
C VAL A 538 9.42 -14.14 -28.48
N THR A 539 8.89 -12.91 -28.53
CA THR A 539 8.89 -12.07 -29.72
C THR A 539 10.26 -11.42 -29.96
N ALA A 540 10.49 -10.91 -31.15
CA ALA A 540 11.74 -10.18 -31.48
C ALA A 540 12.00 -8.94 -30.60
N THR A 541 10.96 -8.42 -29.94
CA THR A 541 11.03 -7.27 -29.02
C THR A 541 11.20 -7.68 -27.56
N GLY A 542 11.37 -8.98 -27.26
CA GLY A 542 11.56 -9.47 -25.89
C GLY A 542 10.29 -9.55 -25.06
N GLY A 543 9.13 -9.64 -25.69
CA GLY A 543 7.84 -9.90 -25.07
C GLY A 543 7.22 -11.21 -25.55
N PHE A 544 5.90 -11.33 -25.47
CA PHE A 544 5.12 -12.46 -26.01
C PHE A 544 3.75 -12.01 -26.50
N THR A 545 3.12 -12.81 -27.37
CA THR A 545 1.81 -12.49 -27.94
C THR A 545 0.85 -13.65 -27.77
N ALA A 546 -0.40 -13.35 -27.37
CA ALA A 546 -1.50 -14.29 -27.27
C ALA A 546 -1.18 -15.58 -26.47
N TRP A 547 -0.37 -15.46 -25.42
CA TRP A 547 -0.06 -16.58 -24.56
C TRP A 547 -1.23 -16.92 -23.63
N GLN A 548 -1.61 -18.19 -23.61
CA GLN A 548 -2.67 -18.72 -22.76
C GLN A 548 -2.07 -19.66 -21.71
N PRO A 549 -1.77 -19.17 -20.51
CA PRO A 549 -1.13 -19.99 -19.47
C PRO A 549 -2.07 -21.05 -18.86
N VAL A 550 -3.37 -20.81 -18.87
CA VAL A 550 -4.40 -21.67 -18.27
C VAL A 550 -5.63 -21.77 -19.16
N GLU A 551 -6.41 -22.84 -19.01
CA GLU A 551 -7.66 -23.04 -19.73
C GLU A 551 -8.79 -22.16 -19.22
N SER A 552 -8.75 -21.76 -17.95
CA SER A 552 -9.73 -20.85 -17.33
C SER A 552 -9.17 -20.23 -16.05
N LEU A 553 -9.58 -19.00 -15.74
CA LEU A 553 -9.42 -18.35 -14.44
C LEU A 553 -10.77 -18.33 -13.73
N ALA A 554 -10.82 -18.88 -12.51
CA ALA A 554 -12.00 -18.82 -11.66
C ALA A 554 -12.32 -17.37 -11.24
N PRO A 555 -13.53 -17.08 -10.73
CA PRO A 555 -13.86 -15.80 -10.12
C PRO A 555 -12.82 -15.39 -9.06
N TRP A 556 -12.39 -14.15 -9.08
CA TRP A 556 -11.43 -13.56 -8.12
C TRP A 556 -10.07 -14.29 -8.02
N GLN A 557 -9.77 -15.18 -8.95
CA GLN A 557 -8.54 -15.95 -8.94
C GLN A 557 -7.35 -15.09 -9.32
N THR A 558 -6.30 -15.20 -8.52
CA THR A 558 -4.95 -14.73 -8.86
C THR A 558 -4.13 -15.89 -9.40
N LEU A 559 -3.44 -15.65 -10.51
CA LEU A 559 -2.45 -16.56 -11.09
C LEU A 559 -1.11 -15.83 -11.14
N ILE A 560 -0.08 -16.39 -10.55
CA ILE A 560 1.30 -15.90 -10.67
C ILE A 560 2.13 -16.96 -11.34
N VAL A 561 2.77 -16.60 -12.45
CA VAL A 561 3.63 -17.47 -13.23
C VAL A 561 5.05 -16.89 -13.29
N ARG A 562 6.03 -17.70 -12.89
CA ARG A 562 7.44 -17.38 -13.09
C ARG A 562 7.88 -17.84 -14.47
N LEU A 563 8.47 -16.94 -15.24
CA LEU A 563 9.16 -17.21 -16.48
C LEU A 563 10.67 -17.18 -16.21
N SER A 564 11.39 -18.23 -16.60
CA SER A 564 12.83 -18.35 -16.42
C SER A 564 13.48 -19.02 -17.64
N HIS A 565 14.78 -18.85 -17.78
CA HIS A 565 15.58 -19.50 -18.84
C HIS A 565 16.00 -20.89 -18.53
#